data_35468964196bdba8ab50a465063b0e7b
#
_entry.id   35468964196bdba8ab50a465063b0e7b
#
_cell.length_a   1.000
_cell.length_b   1.000
_cell.length_c   1.000
_cell.angle_alpha   90.00
_cell.angle_beta   90.00
_cell.angle_gamma   90.00
#
_symmetry.space_group_name_H-M   'P 1'
#
loop_
_entity.id
_entity.type
_entity.pdbx_description
1 polymer ?
#
loop_
_entity_poly.entity_id
_entity_poly.type
_entity_poly.pdbx_seq_one_letter_code
_entity_poly.pdbx_strand_id
1 'polypeptide(L)'
;MKKNKTEATIIISAVHEWIVTYLPLQRSSSIHTQKAYTDALALYVNFLESEKGISCETMSSDCFSIAFIHEWMFWLKTKRKSCNSTCNHRLACLRSFLKYLSHKDIRFINVEYDSKAVKRMKEPQRSILEITKKAMKAFFGVIDLKTRTGRQYFALFTLLYNTATRIDELLSLKLDDLHIGEHDGKNYITVWGKGTKLRNIYLLPEVVKIIRQYVHMFHGDTPNKDEYLFYSNYNGNRHKLSPEAINKRLKIYARLAHATCSEMPENIHCHISVPLKLGRS
;
A
#
# COMPACT_ATOMS: atom_id res chain seq x y z
N MET A 1 38.47 7.78 -29.32
CA MET A 1 37.28 8.65 -29.53
C MET A 1 36.07 7.99 -28.87
N LYS A 2 35.53 8.57 -27.79
CA LYS A 2 34.23 8.07 -27.22
C LYS A 2 33.15 8.41 -28.25
N LYS A 3 32.48 7.40 -28.82
CA LYS A 3 31.29 7.61 -29.66
C LYS A 3 30.27 8.40 -28.84
N ASN A 4 29.85 9.57 -29.33
CA ASN A 4 28.77 10.32 -28.71
C ASN A 4 27.53 9.45 -28.72
N LYS A 5 27.06 9.05 -27.53
CA LYS A 5 25.83 8.30 -27.39
C LYS A 5 24.64 9.17 -27.82
N THR A 6 23.68 8.58 -28.54
CA THR A 6 22.42 9.25 -28.87
C THR A 6 21.62 9.51 -27.58
N GLU A 7 20.71 10.50 -27.59
CA GLU A 7 19.84 10.77 -26.45
C GLU A 7 19.02 9.54 -26.06
N ALA A 8 18.47 8.84 -27.05
CA ALA A 8 17.74 7.59 -26.84
C ALA A 8 18.55 6.54 -26.06
N THR A 9 19.81 6.33 -26.47
CA THR A 9 20.70 5.38 -25.78
C THR A 9 20.94 5.78 -24.33
N ILE A 10 21.05 7.08 -24.04
CA ILE A 10 21.24 7.58 -22.67
C ILE A 10 19.97 7.40 -21.85
N ILE A 11 18.81 7.74 -22.42
CA ILE A 11 17.51 7.58 -21.74
C ILE A 11 17.28 6.11 -21.37
N ILE A 12 17.46 5.18 -22.33
CA ILE A 12 17.28 3.74 -22.10
C ILE A 12 18.23 3.24 -21.00
N SER A 13 19.52 3.60 -21.11
CA SER A 13 20.51 3.22 -20.11
C SER A 13 20.18 3.78 -18.72
N ALA A 14 19.71 5.04 -18.66
CA ALA A 14 19.30 5.69 -17.42
C ALA A 14 18.05 5.05 -16.81
N VAL A 15 17.04 4.66 -17.62
CA VAL A 15 15.85 3.92 -17.14
C VAL A 15 16.26 2.61 -16.51
N HIS A 16 17.09 1.83 -17.20
CA HIS A 16 17.57 0.55 -16.69
C HIS A 16 18.34 0.72 -15.37
N GLU A 17 19.32 1.60 -15.34
CA GLU A 17 20.14 1.85 -14.14
C GLU A 17 19.29 2.37 -12.98
N TRP A 18 18.30 3.23 -13.26
CA TRP A 18 17.44 3.80 -12.26
C TRP A 18 16.55 2.73 -11.61
N ILE A 19 15.97 1.83 -12.41
CA ILE A 19 15.09 0.76 -11.91
C ILE A 19 15.89 -0.31 -11.18
N VAL A 20 17.00 -0.77 -11.76
CA VAL A 20 17.73 -1.96 -11.29
C VAL A 20 18.71 -1.62 -10.16
N THR A 21 19.27 -0.43 -10.18
CA THR A 21 20.36 -0.07 -9.27
C THR A 21 19.96 1.06 -8.31
N TYR A 22 19.54 2.20 -8.85
CA TYR A 22 19.32 3.41 -8.04
C TYR A 22 18.14 3.28 -7.08
N LEU A 23 16.99 2.82 -7.54
CA LEU A 23 15.81 2.68 -6.68
C LEU A 23 16.02 1.69 -5.53
N PRO A 24 16.58 0.47 -5.76
CA PRO A 24 16.84 -0.48 -4.67
C PRO A 24 17.89 0.04 -3.67
N LEU A 25 18.97 0.60 -4.15
CA LEU A 25 20.13 0.93 -3.29
C LEU A 25 19.99 2.29 -2.58
N GLN A 26 19.56 3.33 -3.29
CA GLN A 26 19.59 4.69 -2.75
C GLN A 26 18.28 5.14 -2.11
N ARG A 27 17.15 4.58 -2.51
CA ARG A 27 15.84 4.94 -1.96
C ARG A 27 15.28 3.93 -0.98
N SER A 28 15.98 2.80 -0.75
CA SER A 28 15.51 1.74 0.17
C SER A 28 14.01 1.49 -0.02
N SER A 29 13.56 1.55 -1.26
CA SER A 29 12.15 1.54 -1.59
C SER A 29 11.62 0.12 -1.48
N SER A 30 10.43 -0.02 -0.91
CA SER A 30 9.72 -1.29 -0.92
C SER A 30 9.48 -1.77 -2.35
N ILE A 31 9.32 -3.07 -2.55
CA ILE A 31 9.02 -3.67 -3.86
C ILE A 31 7.77 -3.04 -4.50
N HIS A 32 6.78 -2.63 -3.69
CA HIS A 32 5.60 -1.90 -4.17
C HIS A 32 5.94 -0.52 -4.71
N THR A 33 6.89 0.17 -4.10
CA THR A 33 7.37 1.46 -4.59
C THR A 33 8.12 1.29 -5.91
N GLN A 34 9.04 0.33 -6.00
CA GLN A 34 9.76 0.03 -7.24
C GLN A 34 8.78 -0.30 -8.38
N LYS A 35 7.80 -1.17 -8.11
CA LYS A 35 6.74 -1.49 -9.08
C LYS A 35 5.96 -0.26 -9.53
N ALA A 36 5.55 0.62 -8.60
CA ALA A 36 4.81 1.83 -8.95
C ALA A 36 5.62 2.78 -9.88
N TYR A 37 6.92 2.89 -9.65
CA TYR A 37 7.82 3.66 -10.51
C TYR A 37 7.97 3.02 -11.89
N THR A 38 8.22 1.71 -11.93
CA THR A 38 8.33 0.96 -13.19
C THR A 38 7.05 1.05 -14.01
N ASP A 39 5.90 0.84 -13.39
CA ASP A 39 4.58 0.93 -14.04
C ASP A 39 4.32 2.34 -14.61
N ALA A 40 4.73 3.39 -13.89
CA ALA A 40 4.56 4.77 -14.36
C ALA A 40 5.41 5.07 -15.60
N LEU A 41 6.68 4.63 -15.61
CA LEU A 41 7.56 4.80 -16.77
C LEU A 41 7.10 3.97 -17.97
N ALA A 42 6.72 2.71 -17.75
CA ALA A 42 6.17 1.86 -18.80
C ALA A 42 4.93 2.48 -19.45
N LEU A 43 4.06 3.10 -18.65
CA LEU A 43 2.89 3.83 -19.17
C LEU A 43 3.27 5.10 -19.95
N TYR A 44 4.37 5.76 -19.57
CA TYR A 44 4.86 6.91 -20.32
C TYR A 44 5.40 6.50 -21.69
N VAL A 45 6.21 5.45 -21.73
CA VAL A 45 6.72 4.87 -22.99
C VAL A 45 5.57 4.41 -23.89
N ASN A 46 4.60 3.68 -23.32
CA ASN A 46 3.42 3.24 -24.07
C ASN A 46 2.63 4.42 -24.67
N PHE A 47 2.51 5.53 -23.95
CA PHE A 47 1.90 6.75 -24.48
C PHE A 47 2.71 7.32 -25.66
N LEU A 48 4.03 7.40 -25.55
CA LEU A 48 4.89 7.90 -26.61
C LEU A 48 4.80 7.02 -27.88
N GLU A 49 4.75 5.71 -27.70
CA GLU A 49 4.63 4.78 -28.82
C GLU A 49 3.23 4.82 -29.47
N SER A 50 2.18 4.72 -28.66
CA SER A 50 0.80 4.58 -29.18
C SER A 50 0.18 5.87 -29.68
N GLU A 51 0.49 7.00 -29.05
CA GLU A 51 -0.16 8.30 -29.37
C GLU A 51 0.75 9.25 -30.16
N LYS A 52 2.08 9.01 -30.13
CA LYS A 52 3.07 9.89 -30.77
C LYS A 52 3.90 9.16 -31.84
N GLY A 53 3.85 7.84 -31.93
CA GLY A 53 4.66 7.06 -32.86
C GLY A 53 6.17 7.12 -32.54
N ILE A 54 6.54 7.48 -31.32
CA ILE A 54 7.93 7.61 -30.88
C ILE A 54 8.36 6.31 -30.21
N SER A 55 9.26 5.57 -30.85
CA SER A 55 9.85 4.36 -30.27
C SER A 55 10.94 4.68 -29.26
N CYS A 56 11.28 3.70 -28.42
CA CYS A 56 12.41 3.83 -27.48
C CYS A 56 13.71 4.24 -28.14
N GLU A 57 13.93 3.87 -29.43
CA GLU A 57 15.16 4.17 -30.18
C GLU A 57 15.23 5.62 -30.67
N THR A 58 14.07 6.29 -30.77
CA THR A 58 13.94 7.67 -31.28
C THR A 58 13.62 8.68 -30.20
N MET A 59 13.61 8.28 -28.93
CA MET A 59 13.36 9.17 -27.80
C MET A 59 14.44 10.24 -27.68
N SER A 60 14.00 11.49 -27.40
CA SER A 60 14.85 12.65 -27.13
C SER A 60 14.39 13.39 -25.86
N SER A 61 15.14 14.41 -25.48
CA SER A 61 14.76 15.34 -24.40
C SER A 61 13.40 16.00 -24.64
N ASP A 62 13.04 16.28 -25.90
CA ASP A 62 11.74 16.86 -26.27
C ASP A 62 10.55 16.01 -25.86
N CYS A 63 10.74 14.68 -25.79
CA CYS A 63 9.71 13.77 -25.29
C CYS A 63 9.28 14.06 -23.84
N PHE A 64 10.05 14.82 -23.08
CA PHE A 64 9.78 15.20 -21.71
C PHE A 64 9.42 16.69 -21.54
N SER A 65 9.07 17.35 -22.65
CA SER A 65 8.57 18.72 -22.61
C SER A 65 7.26 18.85 -21.85
N ILE A 66 6.96 20.07 -21.39
CA ILE A 66 5.72 20.40 -20.69
C ILE A 66 4.49 19.93 -21.49
N ALA A 67 4.50 20.15 -22.81
CA ALA A 67 3.40 19.76 -23.70
C ALA A 67 3.17 18.23 -23.68
N PHE A 68 4.23 17.43 -23.87
CA PHE A 68 4.13 15.97 -23.85
C PHE A 68 3.63 15.44 -22.49
N ILE A 69 4.13 15.99 -21.39
CA ILE A 69 3.68 15.58 -20.06
C ILE A 69 2.21 15.94 -19.83
N HIS A 70 1.74 17.11 -20.29
CA HIS A 70 0.32 17.48 -20.23
C HIS A 70 -0.56 16.53 -21.03
N GLU A 71 -0.16 16.20 -22.25
CA GLU A 71 -0.89 15.27 -23.09
C GLU A 71 -0.93 13.86 -22.49
N TRP A 72 0.17 13.39 -21.89
CA TRP A 72 0.17 12.15 -21.15
C TRP A 72 -0.78 12.17 -19.96
N MET A 73 -0.81 13.24 -19.18
CA MET A 73 -1.75 13.39 -18.08
C MET A 73 -3.21 13.34 -18.58
N PHE A 74 -3.49 13.98 -19.72
CA PHE A 74 -4.79 13.92 -20.37
C PHE A 74 -5.12 12.50 -20.83
N TRP A 75 -4.18 11.82 -21.47
CA TRP A 75 -4.32 10.42 -21.91
C TRP A 75 -4.59 9.47 -20.73
N LEU A 76 -3.87 9.64 -19.62
CA LEU A 76 -4.13 8.88 -18.40
C LEU A 76 -5.57 9.07 -17.90
N LYS A 77 -6.09 10.28 -18.01
CA LYS A 77 -7.45 10.61 -17.57
C LYS A 77 -8.52 10.05 -18.51
N THR A 78 -8.34 10.24 -19.80
CA THR A 78 -9.37 9.93 -20.83
C THR A 78 -9.33 8.49 -21.31
N LYS A 79 -8.18 8.02 -21.76
CA LYS A 79 -8.01 6.66 -22.31
C LYS A 79 -7.86 5.60 -21.20
N ARG A 80 -7.09 5.91 -20.15
CA ARG A 80 -6.87 4.98 -19.04
C ARG A 80 -7.88 5.12 -17.89
N LYS A 81 -8.79 6.09 -17.97
CA LYS A 81 -9.84 6.37 -16.96
C LYS A 81 -9.30 6.46 -15.52
N SER A 82 -8.06 6.94 -15.37
CA SER A 82 -7.40 7.07 -14.08
C SER A 82 -7.99 8.22 -13.27
N CYS A 83 -8.14 8.05 -11.95
CA CYS A 83 -8.54 9.16 -11.08
C CYS A 83 -7.39 10.17 -10.91
N ASN A 84 -7.72 11.39 -10.48
CA ASN A 84 -6.75 12.49 -10.36
C ASN A 84 -5.57 12.14 -9.43
N SER A 85 -5.82 11.47 -8.32
CA SER A 85 -4.75 11.05 -7.40
C SER A 85 -3.79 10.04 -8.05
N THR A 86 -4.30 9.11 -8.85
CA THR A 86 -3.48 8.15 -9.61
C THR A 86 -2.64 8.88 -10.68
N CYS A 87 -3.22 9.83 -11.41
CA CYS A 87 -2.47 10.64 -12.38
C CYS A 87 -1.36 11.44 -11.67
N ASN A 88 -1.67 12.09 -10.55
CA ASN A 88 -0.70 12.84 -9.77
C ASN A 88 0.43 11.96 -9.21
N HIS A 89 0.11 10.74 -8.79
CA HIS A 89 1.12 9.78 -8.33
C HIS A 89 2.06 9.37 -9.47
N ARG A 90 1.52 9.07 -10.65
CA ARG A 90 2.32 8.74 -11.84
C ARG A 90 3.20 9.91 -12.29
N LEU A 91 2.66 11.13 -12.25
CA LEU A 91 3.46 12.35 -12.51
C LEU A 91 4.62 12.49 -11.51
N ALA A 92 4.39 12.21 -10.23
CA ALA A 92 5.44 12.23 -9.22
C ALA A 92 6.52 11.17 -9.49
N CYS A 93 6.13 9.98 -9.96
CA CYS A 93 7.06 8.94 -10.36
C CYS A 93 7.92 9.37 -11.56
N LEU A 94 7.28 9.91 -12.62
CA LEU A 94 7.99 10.43 -13.79
C LEU A 94 8.98 11.52 -13.39
N ARG A 95 8.58 12.50 -12.58
CA ARG A 95 9.46 13.57 -12.09
C ARG A 95 10.66 13.05 -11.32
N SER A 96 10.48 12.00 -10.53
CA SER A 96 11.59 11.39 -9.80
C SER A 96 12.63 10.79 -10.75
N PHE A 97 12.20 10.18 -11.85
CA PHE A 97 13.08 9.71 -12.91
C PHE A 97 13.74 10.87 -13.65
N LEU A 98 12.98 11.90 -14.05
CA LEU A 98 13.54 13.06 -14.77
C LEU A 98 14.58 13.81 -13.93
N LYS A 99 14.38 13.89 -12.63
CA LYS A 99 15.40 14.39 -11.70
C LYS A 99 16.67 13.54 -11.74
N TYR A 100 16.54 12.21 -11.74
CA TYR A 100 17.69 11.33 -11.89
C TYR A 100 18.39 11.52 -13.23
N LEU A 101 17.63 11.58 -14.32
CA LEU A 101 18.13 11.77 -15.68
C LEU A 101 18.89 13.10 -15.85
N SER A 102 18.38 14.18 -15.27
CA SER A 102 19.03 15.50 -15.31
C SER A 102 20.42 15.55 -14.65
N HIS A 103 20.67 14.66 -13.69
CA HIS A 103 22.00 14.53 -13.07
C HIS A 103 22.97 13.60 -13.84
N LYS A 104 22.46 12.87 -14.82
CA LYS A 104 23.29 11.95 -15.61
C LYS A 104 23.95 12.61 -16.81
N ASP A 105 23.26 13.55 -17.44
CA ASP A 105 23.77 14.19 -18.65
C ASP A 105 23.16 15.60 -18.78
N ILE A 106 24.03 16.57 -19.12
CA ILE A 106 23.72 18.01 -19.22
C ILE A 106 22.59 18.28 -20.23
N ARG A 107 22.42 17.45 -21.26
CA ARG A 107 21.37 17.58 -22.26
C ARG A 107 19.95 17.48 -21.66
N PHE A 108 19.80 16.87 -20.49
CA PHE A 108 18.53 16.67 -19.81
C PHE A 108 18.34 17.60 -18.60
N ILE A 109 19.20 18.62 -18.43
CA ILE A 109 19.11 19.50 -17.25
C ILE A 109 17.77 20.22 -17.15
N ASN A 110 17.17 20.60 -18.27
CA ASN A 110 15.91 21.32 -18.31
C ASN A 110 14.67 20.43 -18.10
N VAL A 111 14.77 19.11 -18.38
CA VAL A 111 13.59 18.23 -18.29
C VAL A 111 13.03 18.12 -16.86
N GLU A 112 13.88 18.20 -15.83
CA GLU A 112 13.42 18.27 -14.44
C GLU A 112 12.65 19.55 -14.18
N TYR A 113 13.20 20.69 -14.59
CA TYR A 113 12.57 22.00 -14.42
C TYR A 113 11.22 22.07 -15.12
N ASP A 114 11.17 21.70 -16.38
CA ASP A 114 9.95 21.69 -17.20
C ASP A 114 8.88 20.76 -16.60
N SER A 115 9.28 19.61 -16.11
CA SER A 115 8.35 18.68 -15.47
C SER A 115 7.68 19.27 -14.22
N LYS A 116 8.38 20.16 -13.48
CA LYS A 116 7.84 20.83 -12.29
C LYS A 116 6.79 21.88 -12.64
N ALA A 117 6.86 22.49 -13.84
CA ALA A 117 5.87 23.45 -14.32
C ALA A 117 4.48 22.83 -14.57
N VAL A 118 4.42 21.52 -14.83
CA VAL A 118 3.15 20.80 -14.99
C VAL A 118 2.42 20.74 -13.66
N LYS A 119 1.28 21.37 -13.52
CA LYS A 119 0.50 21.40 -12.26
C LYS A 119 -0.15 20.05 -11.99
N ARG A 120 -0.24 19.69 -10.70
CA ARG A 120 -1.01 18.52 -10.25
C ARG A 120 -2.50 18.78 -10.49
N MET A 121 -3.23 17.72 -10.82
CA MET A 121 -4.69 17.77 -10.90
C MET A 121 -5.30 17.99 -9.52
N LYS A 122 -6.34 18.79 -9.44
CA LYS A 122 -7.07 19.03 -8.18
C LYS A 122 -7.70 17.71 -7.71
N GLU A 123 -7.41 17.32 -6.49
CA GLU A 123 -8.00 16.12 -5.88
C GLU A 123 -9.17 16.52 -5.00
N PRO A 124 -10.29 15.77 -5.04
CA PRO A 124 -11.36 16.00 -4.08
C PRO A 124 -10.84 15.71 -2.68
N GLN A 125 -11.16 16.58 -1.75
CA GLN A 125 -10.82 16.37 -0.35
C GLN A 125 -11.61 15.16 0.16
N ARG A 126 -10.92 14.11 0.58
CA ARG A 126 -11.58 12.96 1.17
C ARG A 126 -12.01 13.33 2.58
N SER A 127 -13.30 13.27 2.85
CA SER A 127 -13.78 13.32 4.23
C SER A 127 -13.24 12.08 4.97
N ILE A 128 -12.68 12.31 6.16
CA ILE A 128 -12.34 11.21 7.06
C ILE A 128 -13.66 10.64 7.55
N LEU A 129 -14.01 9.42 7.12
CA LEU A 129 -15.18 8.73 7.62
C LEU A 129 -14.88 8.25 9.04
N GLU A 130 -15.49 8.88 10.02
CA GLU A 130 -15.47 8.40 11.40
C GLU A 130 -16.50 7.26 11.52
N ILE A 131 -16.05 6.10 11.97
CA ILE A 131 -16.93 4.97 12.23
C ILE A 131 -17.37 5.05 13.68
N THR A 132 -18.68 5.15 13.92
CA THR A 132 -19.24 5.22 15.27
C THR A 132 -19.10 3.88 16.01
N LYS A 133 -19.15 3.91 17.35
CA LYS A 133 -19.17 2.68 18.16
C LYS A 133 -20.35 1.78 17.80
N LYS A 134 -21.51 2.36 17.45
CA LYS A 134 -22.71 1.63 17.01
C LYS A 134 -22.46 0.92 15.68
N ALA A 135 -21.87 1.60 14.70
CA ALA A 135 -21.50 1.00 13.43
C ALA A 135 -20.48 -0.14 13.61
N MET A 136 -19.47 0.03 14.47
CA MET A 136 -18.51 -1.04 14.77
C MET A 136 -19.17 -2.24 15.47
N LYS A 137 -20.11 -2.02 16.39
CA LYS A 137 -20.88 -3.12 17.01
C LYS A 137 -21.66 -3.89 15.96
N ALA A 138 -22.32 -3.20 15.03
CA ALA A 138 -23.03 -3.85 13.91
C ALA A 138 -22.05 -4.63 13.02
N PHE A 139 -20.87 -4.06 12.70
CA PHE A 139 -19.85 -4.74 11.91
C PHE A 139 -19.38 -6.05 12.53
N PHE A 140 -19.06 -6.06 13.81
CA PHE A 140 -18.66 -7.30 14.50
C PHE A 140 -19.82 -8.27 14.66
N GLY A 141 -21.05 -7.77 14.79
CA GLY A 141 -22.26 -8.57 14.94
C GLY A 141 -22.63 -9.41 13.71
N VAL A 142 -22.21 -9.02 12.51
CA VAL A 142 -22.50 -9.79 11.28
C VAL A 142 -21.48 -10.87 10.96
N ILE A 143 -20.40 -10.98 11.75
CA ILE A 143 -19.38 -12.01 11.57
C ILE A 143 -19.85 -13.31 12.20
N ASP A 144 -20.05 -14.35 11.40
CA ASP A 144 -20.50 -15.66 11.89
C ASP A 144 -19.37 -16.39 12.63
N LEU A 145 -19.42 -16.36 13.95
CA LEU A 145 -18.45 -17.03 14.82
C LEU A 145 -18.60 -18.57 14.89
N LYS A 146 -19.62 -19.14 14.27
CA LYS A 146 -19.75 -20.60 14.17
C LYS A 146 -18.76 -21.17 13.14
N THR A 147 -18.38 -20.37 12.15
CA THR A 147 -17.44 -20.78 11.11
C THR A 147 -15.99 -20.54 11.52
N ARG A 148 -15.08 -21.42 11.10
CA ARG A 148 -13.63 -21.23 11.29
C ARG A 148 -13.15 -19.91 10.65
N THR A 149 -13.61 -19.62 9.44
CA THR A 149 -13.30 -18.39 8.70
C THR A 149 -13.79 -17.14 9.45
N GLY A 150 -15.02 -17.16 9.97
CA GLY A 150 -15.55 -16.03 10.73
C GLY A 150 -14.75 -15.75 12.00
N ARG A 151 -14.35 -16.79 12.75
CA ARG A 151 -13.49 -16.62 13.94
C ARG A 151 -12.13 -16.02 13.59
N GLN A 152 -11.52 -16.41 12.45
CA GLN A 152 -10.27 -15.83 11.98
C GLN A 152 -10.43 -14.34 11.68
N TYR A 153 -11.45 -13.95 10.90
CA TYR A 153 -11.67 -12.54 10.58
C TYR A 153 -12.10 -11.71 11.78
N PHE A 154 -12.83 -12.28 12.71
CA PHE A 154 -13.19 -11.61 13.96
C PHE A 154 -11.95 -11.27 14.77
N ALA A 155 -11.03 -12.21 14.99
CA ALA A 155 -9.77 -11.97 15.68
C ALA A 155 -8.89 -10.94 14.95
N LEU A 156 -8.78 -11.07 13.61
CA LEU A 156 -7.99 -10.17 12.77
C LEU A 156 -8.53 -8.73 12.85
N PHE A 157 -9.84 -8.53 12.65
CA PHE A 157 -10.42 -7.19 12.70
C PHE A 157 -10.45 -6.61 14.12
N THR A 158 -10.59 -7.44 15.14
CA THR A 158 -10.45 -7.01 16.53
C THR A 158 -9.04 -6.46 16.78
N LEU A 159 -8.01 -7.17 16.35
CA LEU A 159 -6.63 -6.72 16.52
C LEU A 159 -6.35 -5.46 15.69
N LEU A 160 -6.80 -5.43 14.44
CA LEU A 160 -6.65 -4.26 13.55
C LEU A 160 -7.30 -3.01 14.15
N TYR A 161 -8.54 -3.14 14.65
CA TYR A 161 -9.30 -2.05 15.25
C TYR A 161 -8.63 -1.50 16.52
N ASN A 162 -8.16 -2.39 17.41
CA ASN A 162 -7.61 -1.99 18.69
C ASN A 162 -6.16 -1.47 18.62
N THR A 163 -5.39 -1.89 17.60
CA THR A 163 -3.98 -1.51 17.49
C THR A 163 -3.73 -0.38 16.48
N ALA A 164 -4.71 -0.07 15.62
CA ALA A 164 -4.57 0.89 14.53
C ALA A 164 -3.32 0.67 13.66
N THR A 165 -2.86 -0.58 13.56
CA THR A 165 -1.73 -0.97 12.71
C THR A 165 -2.12 -0.86 11.23
N ARG A 166 -1.11 -0.67 10.35
CA ARG A 166 -1.34 -0.85 8.92
C ARG A 166 -1.63 -2.30 8.62
N ILE A 167 -2.48 -2.55 7.64
CA ILE A 167 -2.87 -3.93 7.29
C ILE A 167 -1.65 -4.80 6.95
N ASP A 168 -0.67 -4.27 6.22
CA ASP A 168 0.55 -5.00 5.88
C ASP A 168 1.39 -5.35 7.11
N GLU A 169 1.44 -4.44 8.10
CA GLU A 169 2.12 -4.67 9.38
C GLU A 169 1.42 -5.79 10.15
N LEU A 170 0.08 -5.73 10.25
CA LEU A 170 -0.72 -6.75 10.93
C LEU A 170 -0.56 -8.14 10.30
N LEU A 171 -0.65 -8.21 8.98
CA LEU A 171 -0.55 -9.48 8.25
C LEU A 171 0.88 -10.05 8.24
N SER A 172 1.87 -9.24 8.57
CA SER A 172 3.27 -9.70 8.68
C SER A 172 3.62 -10.20 10.08
N LEU A 173 2.73 -10.03 11.07
CA LEU A 173 2.97 -10.53 12.43
C LEU A 173 3.14 -12.03 12.42
N LYS A 174 4.20 -12.47 13.07
CA LYS A 174 4.44 -13.86 13.45
C LYS A 174 3.97 -14.11 14.88
N LEU A 175 3.90 -15.36 15.27
CA LEU A 175 3.58 -15.73 16.65
C LEU A 175 4.67 -15.27 17.64
N ASP A 176 5.91 -15.15 17.18
CA ASP A 176 7.01 -14.58 17.99
C ASP A 176 6.84 -13.08 18.29
N ASP A 177 6.09 -12.36 17.46
CA ASP A 177 5.77 -10.93 17.70
C ASP A 177 4.64 -10.73 18.72
N LEU A 178 4.03 -11.82 19.22
CA LEU A 178 2.89 -11.80 20.13
C LEU A 178 3.32 -12.14 21.56
N HIS A 179 3.40 -11.14 22.41
CA HIS A 179 3.81 -11.27 23.82
C HIS A 179 2.57 -11.25 24.72
N ILE A 180 2.06 -12.44 25.05
CA ILE A 180 0.86 -12.62 25.87
C ILE A 180 1.16 -13.60 27.02
N GLY A 181 1.01 -13.11 28.26
CA GLY A 181 1.18 -13.95 29.45
C GLY A 181 2.62 -14.15 29.87
N GLU A 182 3.53 -13.30 29.39
CA GLU A 182 4.91 -13.25 29.86
C GLU A 182 4.99 -12.69 31.31
N HIS A 183 6.12 -12.95 31.99
CA HIS A 183 6.29 -12.78 33.42
C HIS A 183 6.03 -11.37 34.01
N ASP A 184 6.01 -10.33 33.18
CA ASP A 184 5.80 -8.94 33.60
C ASP A 184 4.33 -8.48 33.58
N GLY A 185 3.41 -9.38 33.22
CA GLY A 185 1.96 -9.09 33.14
C GLY A 185 1.55 -8.16 31.99
N LYS A 186 2.50 -7.72 31.18
CA LYS A 186 2.23 -6.85 30.02
C LYS A 186 1.90 -7.68 28.79
N ASN A 187 0.79 -7.37 28.15
CA ASN A 187 0.39 -8.03 26.90
C ASN A 187 0.53 -7.02 25.74
N TYR A 188 1.34 -7.34 24.78
CA TYR A 188 1.60 -6.46 23.63
C TYR A 188 1.95 -7.24 22.37
N ILE A 189 1.91 -6.57 21.23
CA ILE A 189 2.47 -7.02 19.97
C ILE A 189 3.65 -6.15 19.58
N THR A 190 4.65 -6.73 18.97
CA THR A 190 5.79 -6.04 18.38
C THR A 190 5.57 -5.86 16.89
N VAL A 191 5.61 -4.62 16.39
CA VAL A 191 5.28 -4.28 15.02
C VAL A 191 6.45 -3.59 14.33
N TRP A 192 6.80 -4.07 13.14
CA TRP A 192 7.79 -3.46 12.26
C TRP A 192 7.13 -2.40 11.38
N GLY A 193 7.44 -1.14 11.63
CA GLY A 193 6.92 -0.01 10.86
C GLY A 193 7.81 0.36 9.67
N LYS A 194 7.37 1.38 8.91
CA LYS A 194 8.13 1.93 7.79
C LYS A 194 9.52 2.40 8.24
N GLY A 195 10.57 1.97 7.53
CA GLY A 195 11.96 2.31 7.86
C GLY A 195 12.54 1.48 9.00
N THR A 196 12.09 0.23 9.16
CA THR A 196 12.60 -0.73 10.18
C THR A 196 12.45 -0.27 11.63
N LYS A 197 11.53 0.67 11.90
CA LYS A 197 11.24 1.10 13.28
C LYS A 197 10.35 0.09 13.98
N LEU A 198 10.87 -0.46 15.06
CA LEU A 198 10.14 -1.37 15.95
C LEU A 198 9.28 -0.58 16.92
N ARG A 199 8.04 -1.02 17.16
CA ARG A 199 7.19 -0.48 18.20
C ARG A 199 6.36 -1.55 18.88
N ASN A 200 6.20 -1.44 20.18
CA ASN A 200 5.31 -2.29 20.97
C ASN A 200 3.95 -1.60 21.12
N ILE A 201 2.89 -2.36 20.89
CA ILE A 201 1.50 -1.90 21.04
C ILE A 201 0.84 -2.79 22.09
N TYR A 202 0.47 -2.17 23.22
CA TYR A 202 -0.18 -2.87 24.33
C TYR A 202 -1.61 -3.26 23.96
N LEU A 203 -2.00 -4.44 24.38
CA LEU A 203 -3.32 -5.02 24.10
C LEU A 203 -4.23 -4.90 25.32
N LEU A 204 -5.49 -4.56 25.08
CA LEU A 204 -6.53 -4.57 26.10
C LEU A 204 -6.84 -6.02 26.52
N PRO A 205 -7.25 -6.27 27.78
CA PRO A 205 -7.55 -7.62 28.28
C PRO A 205 -8.55 -8.40 27.42
N GLU A 206 -9.57 -7.73 26.88
CA GLU A 206 -10.58 -8.33 26.01
C GLU A 206 -9.97 -8.79 24.67
N VAL A 207 -9.05 -8.01 24.13
CA VAL A 207 -8.31 -8.36 22.89
C VAL A 207 -7.42 -9.56 23.13
N VAL A 208 -6.70 -9.56 24.28
CA VAL A 208 -5.85 -10.68 24.70
C VAL A 208 -6.64 -11.99 24.76
N LYS A 209 -7.84 -11.97 25.36
CA LYS A 209 -8.71 -13.14 25.44
C LYS A 209 -9.08 -13.69 24.06
N ILE A 210 -9.47 -12.81 23.13
CA ILE A 210 -9.83 -13.19 21.76
C ILE A 210 -8.63 -13.77 21.02
N ILE A 211 -7.46 -13.14 21.15
CA ILE A 211 -6.26 -13.59 20.43
C ILE A 211 -5.74 -14.91 21.02
N ARG A 212 -5.78 -15.12 22.33
CA ARG A 212 -5.45 -16.43 22.93
C ARG A 212 -6.34 -17.55 22.40
N GLN A 213 -7.66 -17.32 22.35
CA GLN A 213 -8.62 -18.30 21.80
C GLN A 213 -8.33 -18.58 20.32
N TYR A 214 -7.99 -17.54 19.56
CA TYR A 214 -7.62 -17.67 18.17
C TYR A 214 -6.34 -18.52 18.01
N VAL A 215 -5.27 -18.20 18.74
CA VAL A 215 -3.99 -18.94 18.68
C VAL A 215 -4.20 -20.41 19.05
N HIS A 216 -4.86 -20.70 20.16
CA HIS A 216 -5.16 -22.08 20.54
C HIS A 216 -5.92 -22.86 19.46
N MET A 217 -6.94 -22.23 18.85
CA MET A 217 -7.77 -22.88 17.82
C MET A 217 -7.07 -23.09 16.47
N PHE A 218 -6.20 -22.17 16.08
CA PHE A 218 -5.60 -22.14 14.74
C PHE A 218 -4.17 -22.68 14.71
N HIS A 219 -3.44 -22.55 15.82
CA HIS A 219 -2.04 -22.93 15.94
C HIS A 219 -1.79 -24.08 16.93
N GLY A 220 -2.83 -24.44 17.75
CA GLY A 220 -2.72 -25.48 18.77
C GLY A 220 -1.98 -25.02 20.02
N ASP A 221 -1.61 -26.01 20.87
CA ASP A 221 -1.02 -25.76 22.18
C ASP A 221 0.51 -25.51 22.14
N THR A 222 1.17 -25.98 21.08
CA THR A 222 2.61 -25.81 20.85
C THR A 222 2.87 -25.11 19.52
N PRO A 223 2.51 -23.82 19.41
CA PRO A 223 2.61 -23.10 18.15
C PRO A 223 4.06 -22.86 17.74
N ASN A 224 4.36 -23.01 16.44
CA ASN A 224 5.65 -22.62 15.90
C ASN A 224 5.73 -21.09 15.83
N LYS A 225 6.67 -20.49 16.55
CA LYS A 225 6.84 -19.03 16.66
C LYS A 225 7.09 -18.32 15.32
N ASP A 226 7.69 -19.01 14.36
CA ASP A 226 7.98 -18.45 13.02
C ASP A 226 6.77 -18.37 12.10
N GLU A 227 5.63 -18.96 12.46
CA GLU A 227 4.42 -18.91 11.67
C GLU A 227 3.74 -17.54 11.73
N TYR A 228 3.10 -17.18 10.62
CA TYR A 228 2.25 -15.97 10.59
C TYR A 228 1.07 -16.11 11.55
N LEU A 229 0.82 -15.07 12.35
CA LEU A 229 -0.33 -15.04 13.25
C LEU A 229 -1.64 -15.29 12.50
N PHE A 230 -1.84 -14.61 11.35
CA PHE A 230 -2.99 -14.82 10.46
C PHE A 230 -2.52 -15.40 9.14
N TYR A 231 -3.06 -16.54 8.74
CA TYR A 231 -2.62 -17.27 7.56
C TYR A 231 -3.79 -17.83 6.74
N SER A 232 -3.53 -18.16 5.49
CA SER A 232 -4.37 -18.99 4.63
C SER A 232 -3.70 -20.35 4.41
N ASN A 233 -4.48 -21.42 4.33
CA ASN A 233 -3.99 -22.73 3.91
C ASN A 233 -4.17 -22.88 2.40
N TYR A 234 -3.08 -23.22 1.73
CA TYR A 234 -3.10 -23.58 0.33
C TYR A 234 -2.14 -24.76 0.09
N ASN A 235 -2.63 -25.84 -0.49
CA ASN A 235 -1.87 -27.08 -0.70
C ASN A 235 -1.13 -27.58 0.57
N GLY A 236 -1.79 -27.54 1.73
CA GLY A 236 -1.21 -27.97 3.00
C GLY A 236 -0.24 -26.98 3.66
N ASN A 237 0.13 -25.91 2.98
CA ASN A 237 1.07 -24.92 3.49
C ASN A 237 0.34 -23.67 4.01
N ARG A 238 0.92 -23.06 5.06
CA ARG A 238 0.44 -21.81 5.64
C ARG A 238 1.10 -20.63 4.95
N HIS A 239 0.29 -19.74 4.37
CA HIS A 239 0.75 -18.55 3.66
C HIS A 239 0.22 -17.29 4.31
N LYS A 240 0.98 -16.21 4.23
CA LYS A 240 0.54 -14.89 4.63
C LYS A 240 -0.74 -14.50 3.88
N LEU A 241 -1.72 -13.94 4.59
CA LEU A 241 -2.92 -13.38 3.95
C LEU A 241 -2.59 -12.16 3.09
N SER A 242 -3.29 -11.99 1.98
CA SER A 242 -3.10 -10.80 1.14
C SER A 242 -3.98 -9.64 1.61
N PRO A 243 -3.48 -8.40 1.55
CA PRO A 243 -4.26 -7.20 1.87
C PRO A 243 -5.53 -7.07 1.02
N GLU A 244 -5.47 -7.52 -0.24
CA GLU A 244 -6.62 -7.50 -1.16
C GLU A 244 -7.74 -8.43 -0.68
N ALA A 245 -7.39 -9.64 -0.23
CA ALA A 245 -8.36 -10.59 0.32
C ALA A 245 -9.04 -10.02 1.57
N ILE A 246 -8.26 -9.38 2.45
CA ILE A 246 -8.80 -8.74 3.66
C ILE A 246 -9.70 -7.56 3.31
N ASN A 247 -9.29 -6.68 2.38
CA ASN A 247 -10.12 -5.57 1.92
C ASN A 247 -11.43 -6.04 1.28
N LYS A 248 -11.39 -7.13 0.51
CA LYS A 248 -12.60 -7.74 -0.07
C LYS A 248 -13.55 -8.23 1.03
N ARG A 249 -13.03 -8.92 2.02
CA ARG A 249 -13.83 -9.43 3.14
C ARG A 249 -14.39 -8.30 4.02
N LEU A 250 -13.57 -7.28 4.29
CA LEU A 250 -13.97 -6.09 5.02
C LEU A 250 -15.19 -5.41 4.37
N LYS A 251 -15.17 -5.24 3.03
CA LYS A 251 -16.30 -4.67 2.29
C LYS A 251 -17.56 -5.54 2.37
N ILE A 252 -17.43 -6.86 2.35
CA ILE A 252 -18.59 -7.77 2.49
C ILE A 252 -19.24 -7.56 3.86
N TYR A 253 -18.47 -7.59 4.95
CA TYR A 253 -19.01 -7.37 6.29
C TYR A 253 -19.55 -5.96 6.49
N ALA A 254 -18.93 -4.94 5.90
CA ALA A 254 -19.44 -3.57 5.95
C ALA A 254 -20.82 -3.44 5.31
N ARG A 255 -21.03 -4.05 4.13
CA ARG A 255 -22.35 -4.07 3.46
C ARG A 255 -23.40 -4.81 4.28
N LEU A 256 -23.07 -5.96 4.86
CA LEU A 256 -23.97 -6.69 5.74
C LEU A 256 -24.33 -5.87 6.98
N ALA A 257 -23.36 -5.20 7.58
CA ALA A 257 -23.60 -4.33 8.73
C ALA A 257 -24.39 -3.07 8.38
N HIS A 258 -24.19 -2.51 7.18
CA HIS A 258 -24.97 -1.38 6.69
C HIS A 258 -26.47 -1.69 6.62
N ALA A 259 -26.84 -2.91 6.23
CA ALA A 259 -28.23 -3.33 6.18
C ALA A 259 -28.93 -3.28 7.56
N THR A 260 -28.18 -3.37 8.66
CA THR A 260 -28.69 -3.30 10.03
C THR A 260 -28.40 -1.97 10.73
N CYS A 261 -27.43 -1.21 10.23
CA CYS A 261 -26.98 0.06 10.80
C CYS A 261 -26.52 1.01 9.70
N SER A 262 -27.34 1.96 9.32
CA SER A 262 -27.07 2.95 8.27
C SER A 262 -25.87 3.87 8.56
N GLU A 263 -25.43 3.96 9.82
CA GLU A 263 -24.19 4.64 10.20
C GLU A 263 -22.91 3.91 9.71
N MET A 264 -23.02 2.62 9.37
CA MET A 264 -21.90 1.88 8.82
C MET A 264 -21.76 2.17 7.33
N PRO A 265 -20.61 2.73 6.85
CA PRO A 265 -20.43 2.97 5.44
C PRO A 265 -20.36 1.66 4.65
N GLU A 266 -21.00 1.59 3.49
CA GLU A 266 -20.95 0.40 2.60
C GLU A 266 -19.56 0.08 2.08
N ASN A 267 -18.76 1.13 1.85
CA ASN A 267 -17.40 1.02 1.32
C ASN A 267 -16.39 1.53 2.36
N ILE A 268 -15.73 0.59 3.02
CA ILE A 268 -14.62 0.86 3.93
C ILE A 268 -13.34 0.19 3.43
N HIS A 269 -12.21 0.74 3.85
CA HIS A 269 -10.87 0.22 3.55
C HIS A 269 -10.08 0.10 4.84
N CYS A 270 -9.09 -0.79 4.87
CA CYS A 270 -8.24 -1.02 6.05
C CYS A 270 -7.44 0.22 6.53
N HIS A 271 -7.43 1.31 5.77
CA HIS A 271 -6.78 2.58 6.14
C HIS A 271 -7.74 3.60 6.76
N ILE A 272 -8.94 3.20 7.14
CA ILE A 272 -9.86 4.07 7.86
C ILE A 272 -9.29 4.26 9.27
N SER A 273 -8.84 5.47 9.54
CA SER A 273 -8.44 5.87 10.90
C SER A 273 -9.69 5.84 11.77
N VAL A 274 -9.80 4.82 12.61
CA VAL A 274 -10.75 4.88 13.71
C VAL A 274 -10.13 5.82 14.74
N PRO A 275 -10.76 6.94 15.10
CA PRO A 275 -10.25 7.75 16.18
C PRO A 275 -10.37 6.95 17.46
N LEU A 276 -9.25 6.38 17.92
CA LEU A 276 -9.10 5.90 19.27
C LEU A 276 -9.17 7.13 20.21
N LYS A 277 -10.35 7.62 20.51
CA LYS A 277 -10.57 8.32 21.76
C LYS A 277 -10.55 7.27 22.86
N LEU A 278 -9.35 6.82 23.22
CA LEU A 278 -9.11 6.29 24.56
C LEU A 278 -9.43 7.45 25.50
N GLY A 279 -10.58 7.34 26.17
CA GLY A 279 -10.92 8.25 27.24
C GLY A 279 -9.80 8.20 28.26
N ARG A 280 -9.04 9.29 28.37
CA ARG A 280 -8.36 9.64 29.60
C ARG A 280 -9.46 10.15 30.53
N SER A 281 -9.95 9.29 31.40
CA SER A 281 -10.55 9.66 32.68
C SER A 281 -9.43 9.81 33.70
#